data_a73fd32c7e703d15d77376cbac67f520
#
_entry.id   a73fd32c7e703d15d77376cbac67f520
#
_cell.length_a   1.000
_cell.length_b   1.000
_cell.length_c   1.000
_cell.angle_alpha   90.00
_cell.angle_beta   90.00
_cell.angle_gamma   90.00
#
_symmetry.space_group_name_H-M   'P 1'
#
loop_
_entity.id
_entity.type
_entity.pdbx_description
1 polymer ?
#
loop_
_entity_poly.entity_id
_entity_poly.type
_entity_poly.pdbx_seq_one_letter_code
_entity_poly.pdbx_strand_id
1 'polypeptide(L)'
;MDSYNKELENNLLEMIKQKEQADKRLLIIEIVMGIICLIPILAAVVLVCVLPLEEWIETVIAIASLIPLLIATPFAIRIEQKAGYYVCKECGHRHIPQYSSVFWAMHMGRTRYMRCPKCGKRSWQKKVISKDK
;
A
#
# COMPACT_ATOMS: atom_id res chain seq x y z
N MET A 1 26.85 -18.66 28.02
CA MET A 1 25.71 -19.08 27.17
C MET A 1 24.44 -18.28 27.46
N ASP A 2 24.09 -18.01 28.70
CA ASP A 2 22.87 -17.26 29.04
C ASP A 2 22.89 -15.79 28.62
N SER A 3 24.04 -15.11 28.69
CA SER A 3 24.21 -13.71 28.28
C SER A 3 23.99 -13.52 26.77
N TYR A 4 24.52 -14.43 25.95
CA TYR A 4 24.37 -14.42 24.51
C TYR A 4 22.91 -14.66 24.07
N ASN A 5 22.22 -15.59 24.68
CA ASN A 5 20.83 -15.90 24.42
C ASN A 5 19.92 -14.72 24.78
N LYS A 6 20.20 -14.03 25.89
CA LYS A 6 19.45 -12.86 26.33
C LYS A 6 19.64 -11.65 25.41
N GLU A 7 20.84 -11.48 24.87
CA GLU A 7 21.14 -10.44 23.89
C GLU A 7 20.42 -10.71 22.56
N LEU A 8 20.42 -11.96 22.11
CA LEU A 8 19.70 -12.38 20.89
C LEU A 8 18.18 -12.17 21.04
N GLU A 9 17.62 -12.50 22.20
CA GLU A 9 16.20 -12.32 22.49
C GLU A 9 15.82 -10.83 22.52
N ASN A 10 16.65 -9.97 23.11
CA ASN A 10 16.44 -8.52 23.11
C ASN A 10 16.49 -7.93 21.70
N ASN A 11 17.46 -8.36 20.89
CA ASN A 11 17.56 -7.93 19.48
C ASN A 11 16.35 -8.35 18.65
N LEU A 12 15.86 -9.57 18.86
CA LEU A 12 14.62 -10.05 18.20
C LEU A 12 13.40 -9.23 18.62
N LEU A 13 13.26 -8.91 19.90
CA LEU A 13 12.16 -8.08 20.41
C LEU A 13 12.20 -6.66 19.85
N GLU A 14 13.38 -6.07 19.73
CA GLU A 14 13.54 -4.75 19.10
C GLU A 14 13.18 -4.78 17.62
N MET A 15 13.61 -5.79 16.87
CA MET A 15 13.26 -5.98 15.47
C MET A 15 11.75 -6.13 15.29
N ILE A 16 11.08 -6.89 16.14
CA ILE A 16 9.63 -7.08 16.12
C ILE A 16 8.91 -5.75 16.38
N LYS A 17 9.34 -4.97 17.40
CA LYS A 17 8.78 -3.65 17.71
C LYS A 17 8.95 -2.66 16.57
N GLN A 18 10.13 -2.60 15.96
CA GLN A 18 10.40 -1.72 14.82
C GLN A 18 9.52 -2.09 13.62
N LYS A 19 9.33 -3.38 13.37
CA LYS A 19 8.46 -3.88 12.30
C LYS A 19 7.00 -3.49 12.55
N GLU A 20 6.52 -3.66 13.77
CA GLU A 20 5.15 -3.30 14.15
C GLU A 20 4.90 -1.79 14.05
N GLN A 21 5.88 -0.96 14.45
CA GLN A 21 5.78 0.49 14.31
C GLN A 21 5.78 0.94 12.85
N ALA A 22 6.59 0.32 12.00
CA ALA A 22 6.61 0.61 10.57
C ALA A 22 5.27 0.24 9.90
N ASP A 23 4.68 -0.87 10.33
CA ASP A 23 3.38 -1.35 9.85
C ASP A 23 2.25 -0.40 10.26
N LYS A 24 2.24 0.05 11.51
CA LYS A 24 1.27 1.03 12.01
C LYS A 24 1.36 2.37 11.28
N ARG A 25 2.58 2.86 11.02
CA ARG A 25 2.79 4.11 10.27
C ARG A 25 2.26 4.01 8.86
N LEU A 26 2.53 2.90 8.17
CA LEU A 26 2.02 2.68 6.82
C LEU A 26 0.49 2.66 6.80
N LEU A 27 -0.12 1.95 7.75
CA LEU A 27 -1.57 1.87 7.89
C LEU A 27 -2.19 3.26 8.13
N ILE A 28 -1.59 4.08 8.99
CA ILE A 28 -2.07 5.45 9.25
C ILE A 28 -2.00 6.29 7.98
N ILE A 29 -0.92 6.22 7.22
CA ILE A 29 -0.77 6.95 5.95
C ILE A 29 -1.85 6.50 4.96
N GLU A 30 -2.10 5.21 4.83
CA GLU A 30 -3.12 4.65 3.94
C GLU A 30 -4.53 5.12 4.34
N ILE A 31 -4.85 5.11 5.63
CA ILE A 31 -6.14 5.59 6.16
C ILE A 31 -6.31 7.10 5.91
N VAL A 32 -5.31 7.91 6.25
CA VAL A 32 -5.35 9.37 6.07
C VAL A 32 -5.53 9.73 4.60
N MET A 33 -4.77 9.08 3.71
CA MET A 33 -4.92 9.29 2.25
C MET A 33 -6.30 8.86 1.77
N GLY A 34 -6.83 7.74 2.26
CA GLY A 34 -8.17 7.28 1.95
C GLY A 34 -9.25 8.29 2.36
N ILE A 35 -9.15 8.85 3.56
CA ILE A 35 -10.08 9.89 4.05
C ILE A 35 -10.00 11.15 3.20
N ILE A 36 -8.80 11.63 2.88
CA ILE A 36 -8.59 12.82 2.03
C ILE A 36 -9.22 12.64 0.64
N CYS A 37 -9.16 11.43 0.08
CA CYS A 37 -9.79 11.13 -1.20
C CYS A 37 -11.32 10.94 -1.10
N LEU A 38 -11.81 10.42 0.02
CA LEU A 38 -13.22 10.11 0.21
C LEU A 38 -14.07 11.36 0.45
N ILE A 39 -13.56 12.34 1.21
CA ILE A 39 -14.28 13.58 1.53
C ILE A 39 -14.79 14.32 0.29
N PRO A 40 -13.96 14.64 -0.72
CA PRO A 40 -14.45 15.36 -1.90
C PRO A 40 -15.46 14.55 -2.72
N ILE A 41 -15.32 13.22 -2.75
CA ILE A 41 -16.30 12.35 -3.44
C ILE A 41 -17.66 12.41 -2.74
N LEU A 42 -17.69 12.27 -1.42
CA LEU A 42 -18.93 12.37 -0.65
C LEU A 42 -19.55 13.76 -0.75
N ALA A 43 -18.76 14.83 -0.70
CA ALA A 43 -19.24 16.19 -0.89
C ALA A 43 -19.84 16.39 -2.29
N ALA A 44 -19.21 15.86 -3.34
CA ALA A 44 -19.74 15.91 -4.71
C ALA A 44 -21.08 15.18 -4.83
N VAL A 45 -21.19 13.98 -4.26
CA VAL A 45 -22.46 13.22 -4.26
C VAL A 45 -23.57 13.99 -3.56
N VAL A 46 -23.29 14.56 -2.37
CA VAL A 46 -24.28 15.37 -1.66
C VAL A 46 -24.72 16.60 -2.46
N LEU A 47 -23.77 17.31 -3.07
CA LEU A 47 -24.07 18.50 -3.90
C LEU A 47 -24.97 18.13 -5.07
N VAL A 48 -24.64 17.09 -5.81
CA VAL A 48 -25.43 16.64 -6.97
C VAL A 48 -26.83 16.14 -6.55
N CYS A 49 -26.95 15.49 -5.38
CA CYS A 49 -28.26 15.00 -4.91
C CYS A 49 -29.17 16.09 -4.34
N VAL A 50 -28.60 17.16 -3.76
CA VAL A 50 -29.39 18.18 -3.03
C VAL A 50 -29.70 19.40 -3.90
N LEU A 51 -28.80 19.77 -4.82
CA LEU A 51 -28.98 20.97 -5.66
C LEU A 51 -29.49 20.56 -7.05
N PRO A 52 -30.51 21.25 -7.57
CA PRO A 52 -30.95 21.10 -8.96
C PRO A 52 -29.92 21.77 -9.88
N LEU A 53 -28.88 21.01 -10.26
CA LEU A 53 -27.80 21.50 -11.12
C LEU A 53 -28.06 21.12 -12.57
N GLU A 54 -27.48 21.89 -13.51
CA GLU A 54 -27.46 21.50 -14.91
C GLU A 54 -26.53 20.29 -15.13
N GLU A 55 -26.88 19.38 -16.05
CA GLU A 55 -26.17 18.13 -16.32
C GLU A 55 -24.65 18.30 -16.52
N TRP A 56 -24.23 19.36 -17.19
CA TRP A 56 -22.81 19.63 -17.42
C TRP A 56 -22.06 19.98 -16.12
N ILE A 57 -22.73 20.70 -15.18
CA ILE A 57 -22.15 21.07 -13.88
C ILE A 57 -22.00 19.81 -13.02
N GLU A 58 -23.00 18.94 -12.99
CA GLU A 58 -22.93 17.65 -12.30
C GLU A 58 -21.75 16.82 -12.80
N THR A 59 -21.57 16.75 -14.13
CA THR A 59 -20.46 16.03 -14.74
C THR A 59 -19.10 16.63 -14.34
N VAL A 60 -18.97 17.95 -14.33
CA VAL A 60 -17.72 18.62 -13.93
C VAL A 60 -17.40 18.35 -12.44
N ILE A 61 -18.39 18.44 -11.57
CA ILE A 61 -18.23 18.14 -10.13
C ILE A 61 -17.80 16.69 -9.92
N ALA A 62 -18.43 15.74 -10.61
CA ALA A 62 -18.08 14.33 -10.53
C ALA A 62 -16.65 14.06 -10.99
N ILE A 63 -16.23 14.62 -12.11
CA ILE A 63 -14.85 14.48 -12.61
C ILE A 63 -13.84 15.14 -11.65
N ALA A 64 -14.14 16.36 -11.19
CA ALA A 64 -13.25 17.09 -10.28
C ALA A 64 -13.05 16.36 -8.95
N SER A 65 -14.08 15.69 -8.43
CA SER A 65 -14.00 14.91 -7.19
C SER A 65 -13.08 13.69 -7.28
N LEU A 66 -12.82 13.18 -8.49
CA LEU A 66 -11.92 12.03 -8.72
C LEU A 66 -10.44 12.44 -8.85
N ILE A 67 -10.15 13.74 -9.07
CA ILE A 67 -8.77 14.21 -9.24
C ILE A 67 -7.87 13.87 -8.06
N PRO A 68 -8.26 14.08 -6.78
CA PRO A 68 -7.45 13.72 -5.63
C PRO A 68 -7.11 12.22 -5.60
N LEU A 69 -8.05 11.37 -5.98
CA LEU A 69 -7.85 9.92 -6.05
C LEU A 69 -6.81 9.54 -7.11
N LEU A 70 -6.89 10.14 -8.30
CA LEU A 70 -5.93 9.88 -9.39
C LEU A 70 -4.51 10.32 -9.02
N ILE A 71 -4.37 11.43 -8.28
CA ILE A 71 -3.07 11.91 -7.82
C ILE A 71 -2.55 11.06 -6.66
N ALA A 72 -3.40 10.69 -5.70
CA ALA A 72 -3.00 9.94 -4.51
C ALA A 72 -2.59 8.49 -4.83
N THR A 73 -3.24 7.84 -5.82
CA THR A 73 -2.98 6.44 -6.17
C THR A 73 -1.51 6.16 -6.51
N PRO A 74 -0.84 6.88 -7.43
CA PRO A 74 0.58 6.61 -7.75
C PRO A 74 1.51 6.88 -6.58
N PHE A 75 1.19 7.84 -5.70
CA PHE A 75 1.96 8.09 -4.48
C PHE A 75 1.81 6.96 -3.47
N ALA A 76 0.58 6.49 -3.25
CA ALA A 76 0.31 5.36 -2.36
C ALA A 76 1.08 4.12 -2.80
N ILE A 77 1.06 3.79 -4.09
CA ILE A 77 1.78 2.65 -4.65
C ILE A 77 3.30 2.81 -4.49
N ARG A 78 3.85 4.02 -4.67
CA ARG A 78 5.28 4.28 -4.43
C ARG A 78 5.68 4.09 -2.98
N ILE A 79 4.89 4.60 -2.04
CA ILE A 79 5.12 4.42 -0.60
C ILE A 79 5.07 2.93 -0.27
N GLU A 80 4.07 2.23 -0.77
CA GLU A 80 3.93 0.80 -0.59
C GLU A 80 5.11 0.01 -1.17
N GLN A 81 5.58 0.33 -2.36
CA GLN A 81 6.73 -0.32 -3.00
C GLN A 81 8.00 -0.21 -2.16
N LYS A 82 8.27 0.99 -1.60
CA LYS A 82 9.49 1.28 -0.83
C LYS A 82 9.44 0.77 0.61
N ALA A 83 8.26 0.43 1.13
CA ALA A 83 8.08 0.07 2.53
C ALA A 83 8.51 -1.36 2.89
N GLY A 84 9.04 -2.14 1.94
CA GLY A 84 9.47 -3.50 2.21
C GLY A 84 9.82 -4.29 0.95
N TYR A 85 9.92 -5.60 1.10
CA TYR A 85 10.21 -6.54 0.02
C TYR A 85 9.08 -7.57 -0.12
N TYR A 86 9.01 -8.20 -1.27
CA TYR A 86 8.06 -9.28 -1.54
C TYR A 86 8.77 -10.62 -1.53
N VAL A 87 8.10 -11.63 -1.00
CA VAL A 87 8.60 -13.01 -0.94
C VAL A 87 7.80 -13.87 -1.89
N CYS A 88 8.48 -14.51 -2.82
CA CYS A 88 7.87 -15.46 -3.74
C CYS A 88 7.42 -16.71 -2.99
N LYS A 89 6.16 -17.11 -3.17
CA LYS A 89 5.62 -18.30 -2.52
C LYS A 89 6.23 -19.61 -3.06
N GLU A 90 6.68 -19.60 -4.33
CA GLU A 90 7.20 -20.79 -5.01
C GLU A 90 8.67 -21.09 -4.69
N CYS A 91 9.51 -20.05 -4.67
CA CYS A 91 10.96 -20.23 -4.49
C CYS A 91 11.56 -19.50 -3.28
N GLY A 92 10.74 -18.81 -2.48
CA GLY A 92 11.19 -18.06 -1.31
C GLY A 92 12.06 -16.81 -1.64
N HIS A 93 12.26 -16.49 -2.90
CA HIS A 93 13.11 -15.37 -3.30
C HIS A 93 12.52 -14.04 -2.81
N ARG A 94 13.37 -13.22 -2.19
CA ARG A 94 13.03 -11.88 -1.69
C ARG A 94 13.48 -10.85 -2.72
N HIS A 95 12.57 -9.97 -3.12
CA HIS A 95 12.89 -8.92 -4.07
C HIS A 95 12.00 -7.69 -3.89
N ILE A 96 12.49 -6.56 -4.34
CA ILE A 96 11.72 -5.32 -4.47
C ILE A 96 11.25 -5.26 -5.93
N PRO A 97 9.93 -5.38 -6.19
CA PRO A 97 9.43 -5.38 -7.55
C PRO A 97 9.55 -4.00 -8.18
N GLN A 98 9.59 -3.98 -9.51
CA GLN A 98 9.54 -2.74 -10.27
C GLN A 98 8.17 -2.06 -10.10
N TYR A 99 8.13 -0.72 -10.09
CA TYR A 99 6.89 0.05 -9.90
C TYR A 99 5.76 -0.37 -10.82
N SER A 100 6.04 -0.55 -12.11
CA SER A 100 5.06 -1.00 -13.10
C SER A 100 4.46 -2.38 -12.77
N SER A 101 5.29 -3.29 -12.26
CA SER A 101 4.82 -4.62 -11.83
C SER A 101 3.90 -4.56 -10.63
N VAL A 102 4.12 -3.62 -9.71
CA VAL A 102 3.27 -3.38 -8.55
C VAL A 102 1.96 -2.71 -8.95
N PHE A 103 2.04 -1.73 -9.86
CA PHE A 103 0.89 -0.96 -10.33
C PHE A 103 -0.15 -1.85 -11.05
N TRP A 104 0.31 -2.73 -11.95
CA TRP A 104 -0.57 -3.61 -12.73
C TRP A 104 -0.87 -4.95 -12.04
N ALA A 105 -0.25 -5.24 -10.89
CA ALA A 105 -0.48 -6.47 -10.16
C ALA A 105 -1.84 -6.46 -9.46
N MET A 106 -2.61 -7.52 -9.68
CA MET A 106 -3.81 -7.75 -8.88
C MET A 106 -3.40 -7.87 -7.41
N HIS A 107 -4.06 -7.12 -6.53
CA HIS A 107 -3.74 -7.12 -5.10
C HIS A 107 -4.91 -7.63 -4.25
N MET A 108 -4.57 -8.36 -3.21
CA MET A 108 -5.49 -8.80 -2.18
C MET A 108 -4.83 -8.58 -0.82
N GLY A 109 -5.23 -7.52 -0.12
CA GLY A 109 -4.59 -7.11 1.13
C GLY A 109 -3.08 -6.83 0.93
N ARG A 110 -2.24 -7.57 1.65
CA ARG A 110 -0.76 -7.44 1.57
C ARG A 110 -0.11 -8.39 0.58
N THR A 111 -0.87 -9.06 -0.27
CA THR A 111 -0.35 -9.96 -1.30
C THR A 111 -0.63 -9.41 -2.68
N ARG A 112 0.31 -9.61 -3.60
CA ARG A 112 0.18 -9.21 -5.01
C ARG A 112 0.50 -10.37 -5.93
N TYR A 113 -0.29 -10.50 -6.98
CA TYR A 113 -0.08 -11.52 -8.01
C TYR A 113 0.86 -10.98 -9.07
N MET A 114 2.13 -11.40 -9.02
CA MET A 114 3.16 -10.92 -9.95
C MET A 114 4.19 -12.00 -10.27
N ARG A 115 4.98 -11.73 -11.31
CA ARG A 115 6.04 -12.62 -11.77
C ARG A 115 7.28 -12.50 -10.89
N CYS A 116 7.81 -13.63 -10.43
CA CYS A 116 9.08 -13.66 -9.71
C CYS A 116 10.26 -13.48 -10.66
N PRO A 117 11.22 -12.58 -10.39
CA PRO A 117 12.38 -12.40 -11.25
C PRO A 117 13.33 -13.59 -11.26
N LYS A 118 13.33 -14.41 -10.18
CA LYS A 118 14.23 -15.55 -10.06
C LYS A 118 13.67 -16.82 -10.71
N CYS A 119 12.45 -17.22 -10.36
CA CYS A 119 11.87 -18.48 -10.89
C CYS A 119 10.98 -18.28 -12.11
N GLY A 120 10.68 -17.02 -12.50
CA GLY A 120 9.85 -16.69 -13.66
C GLY A 120 8.35 -17.03 -13.53
N LYS A 121 7.95 -17.73 -12.47
CA LYS A 121 6.55 -18.09 -12.23
C LYS A 121 5.75 -16.93 -11.70
N ARG A 122 4.46 -16.87 -12.03
CA ARG A 122 3.49 -15.96 -11.42
C ARG A 122 2.90 -16.61 -10.18
N SER A 123 2.95 -15.90 -9.06
CA SER A 123 2.39 -16.37 -7.79
C SER A 123 1.95 -15.20 -6.91
N TRP A 124 1.13 -15.51 -5.93
CA TRP A 124 0.76 -14.57 -4.88
C TRP A 124 1.97 -14.33 -3.97
N GLN A 125 2.57 -13.17 -4.08
CA GLN A 125 3.75 -12.79 -3.33
C GLN A 125 3.37 -11.95 -2.13
N LYS A 126 3.79 -12.38 -0.94
CA LYS A 126 3.49 -11.68 0.32
C LYS A 126 4.49 -10.55 0.54
N LYS A 127 3.97 -9.38 0.86
CA LYS A 127 4.78 -8.25 1.28
C LYS A 127 5.26 -8.44 2.71
N VAL A 128 6.55 -8.29 2.91
CA VAL A 128 7.19 -8.23 4.23
C VAL A 128 7.74 -6.83 4.42
N ILE A 129 7.26 -6.14 5.45
CA ILE A 129 7.75 -4.83 5.82
C ILE A 129 8.98 -5.05 6.70
N SER A 130 10.16 -4.74 6.17
CA SER A 130 11.41 -4.79 6.90
C SER A 130 12.16 -3.49 6.69
N LYS A 131 12.78 -3.00 7.77
CA LYS A 131 13.72 -1.87 7.73
C LYS A 131 15.17 -2.33 7.54
N ASP A 132 15.40 -3.60 7.27
CA ASP A 132 16.74 -4.11 7.03
C ASP A 132 17.26 -3.57 5.69
N LYS A 133 18.14 -2.61 5.82
CA LYS A 133 19.08 -2.20 4.78
C LYS A 133 20.27 -3.12 4.81
#